data_c7a2bc12ac4bb167adbf8846922a0db5
#
_entry.id   c7a2bc12ac4bb167adbf8846922a0db5
#
_cell.length_a   1.000
_cell.length_b   1.000
_cell.length_c   1.000
_cell.angle_alpha   90.00
_cell.angle_beta   90.00
_cell.angle_gamma   90.00
#
_symmetry.space_group_name_H-M   'P 1'
#
loop_
_entity.id
_entity.type
_entity.pdbx_description
1 polymer ?
#
loop_
_entity_poly.entity_id
_entity_poly.type
_entity_poly.pdbx_seq_one_letter_code
_entity_poly.pdbx_strand_id
1 'polypeptide(L)'
;MAAGLGTRFGSYTEVMPKGFIPFKGKAMVLRAIDTMLASGIEKVIIGTGYHREWYEALTETYPQVQCVFSPRFAETNSMYTLWNCREAIGGDDFLLFESDLVFEQKALAELLGSPYDSAMLVAPVTKFQDQYYVERNEKDELTNCSTDETALTPCGELVGIHKISNAFYRILCEDYAAKADECPKLGYEFELLHVSRTIRPLYVVKCDDLQWYEIDDTDDLAYAEEHISID
;
A
#
# COMPACT_ATOMS: atom_id res chain seq x y z
N MET A 1 1.63 4.25 3.19
CA MET A 1 2.24 3.49 4.31
C MET A 1 3.76 3.62 4.20
N ALA A 2 4.45 4.27 5.18
CA ALA A 2 5.85 4.66 5.02
C ALA A 2 6.65 4.53 6.34
N ALA A 3 6.30 3.56 7.19
CA ALA A 3 6.92 3.37 8.51
C ALA A 3 8.05 2.33 8.53
N GLY A 4 8.24 1.56 7.45
CA GLY A 4 9.17 0.44 7.36
C GLY A 4 10.64 0.84 7.41
N LEU A 5 11.50 -0.11 7.83
CA LEU A 5 12.95 0.09 7.93
C LEU A 5 13.67 0.06 6.56
N GLY A 6 13.10 -0.59 5.55
CA GLY A 6 13.69 -0.70 4.21
C GLY A 6 15.02 -1.46 4.15
N THR A 7 15.24 -2.43 5.03
CA THR A 7 16.53 -3.09 5.26
C THR A 7 17.15 -3.77 4.03
N ARG A 8 16.33 -4.16 3.03
CA ARG A 8 16.81 -4.80 1.79
C ARG A 8 17.65 -3.88 0.90
N PHE A 9 17.49 -2.56 1.03
CA PHE A 9 18.31 -1.57 0.31
C PHE A 9 19.69 -1.29 0.93
N GLY A 10 20.02 -1.94 2.06
CA GLY A 10 21.33 -1.79 2.70
C GLY A 10 21.69 -0.34 3.00
N SER A 11 22.86 0.13 2.51
CA SER A 11 23.37 1.47 2.81
C SER A 11 22.51 2.64 2.31
N TYR A 12 21.65 2.45 1.33
CA TYR A 12 20.73 3.50 0.86
C TYR A 12 19.77 3.93 1.96
N THR A 13 19.21 2.95 2.69
CA THR A 13 18.23 3.23 3.75
C THR A 13 18.86 3.55 5.10
N GLU A 14 20.19 3.53 5.22
CA GLU A 14 20.88 4.11 6.37
C GLU A 14 20.79 5.65 6.41
N VAL A 15 20.64 6.28 5.25
CA VAL A 15 20.67 7.75 5.11
C VAL A 15 19.34 8.36 4.70
N MET A 16 18.42 7.59 4.08
CA MET A 16 17.11 8.07 3.64
C MET A 16 16.07 6.95 3.73
N PRO A 17 14.77 7.26 3.91
CA PRO A 17 13.74 6.22 3.90
C PRO A 17 13.49 5.69 2.49
N LYS A 18 13.07 4.42 2.38
CA LYS A 18 12.84 3.69 1.12
C LYS A 18 12.03 4.49 0.08
N GLY A 19 10.95 5.16 0.50
CA GLY A 19 10.12 5.95 -0.40
C GLY A 19 10.81 7.16 -1.05
N PHE A 20 11.99 7.57 -0.54
CA PHE A 20 12.79 8.65 -1.13
C PHE A 20 13.85 8.16 -2.12
N ILE A 21 14.01 6.84 -2.29
CA ILE A 21 14.88 6.29 -3.32
C ILE A 21 14.38 6.78 -4.69
N PRO A 22 15.27 7.36 -5.51
CA PRO A 22 14.86 7.91 -6.80
C PRO A 22 14.63 6.79 -7.82
N PHE A 23 13.47 6.82 -8.48
CA PHE A 23 13.17 6.09 -9.70
C PHE A 23 13.13 7.08 -10.85
N LYS A 24 13.94 6.88 -11.89
CA LYS A 24 14.07 7.81 -13.04
C LYS A 24 14.22 9.28 -12.60
N GLY A 25 15.11 9.50 -11.62
CA GLY A 25 15.48 10.84 -11.16
C GLY A 25 14.50 11.54 -10.22
N LYS A 26 13.40 10.90 -9.81
CA LYS A 26 12.43 11.46 -8.86
C LYS A 26 12.07 10.45 -7.79
N ALA A 27 12.05 10.85 -6.51
CA ALA A 27 11.71 9.99 -5.40
C ALA A 27 10.33 9.31 -5.59
N MET A 28 10.21 8.02 -5.26
CA MET A 28 8.98 7.24 -5.42
C MET A 28 7.80 7.89 -4.70
N VAL A 29 7.99 8.32 -3.46
CA VAL A 29 6.93 8.99 -2.68
C VAL A 29 6.47 10.31 -3.32
N LEU A 30 7.37 11.08 -3.93
CA LEU A 30 7.01 12.32 -4.62
C LEU A 30 6.22 12.05 -5.91
N ARG A 31 6.57 10.99 -6.65
CA ARG A 31 5.77 10.55 -7.80
C ARG A 31 4.36 10.14 -7.36
N ALA A 32 4.27 9.32 -6.32
CA ALA A 32 2.98 8.88 -5.80
C ALA A 32 2.11 10.06 -5.35
N ILE A 33 2.66 11.02 -4.59
CA ILE A 33 1.93 12.23 -4.15
C ILE A 33 1.44 13.04 -5.36
N ASP A 34 2.31 13.31 -6.34
CA ASP A 34 1.92 14.10 -7.53
C ASP A 34 0.83 13.39 -8.33
N THR A 35 0.92 12.05 -8.49
CA THR A 35 -0.11 11.25 -9.17
C THR A 35 -1.44 11.27 -8.42
N MET A 36 -1.42 11.19 -7.08
CA MET A 36 -2.62 11.30 -6.24
C MET A 36 -3.28 12.68 -6.39
N LEU A 37 -2.50 13.77 -6.27
CA LEU A 37 -3.01 15.14 -6.40
C LEU A 37 -3.54 15.42 -7.81
N ALA A 38 -2.86 14.95 -8.85
CA ALA A 38 -3.32 15.04 -10.24
C ALA A 38 -4.63 14.26 -10.48
N SER A 39 -4.91 13.24 -9.67
CA SER A 39 -6.14 12.45 -9.70
C SER A 39 -7.27 13.04 -8.84
N GLY A 40 -7.08 14.23 -8.25
CA GLY A 40 -8.10 14.94 -7.48
C GLY A 40 -8.15 14.53 -5.99
N ILE A 41 -7.14 13.83 -5.47
CA ILE A 41 -7.02 13.55 -4.04
C ILE A 41 -6.63 14.85 -3.33
N GLU A 42 -7.41 15.27 -2.35
CA GLU A 42 -7.24 16.56 -1.67
C GLU A 42 -6.40 16.47 -0.39
N LYS A 43 -6.24 15.26 0.18
CA LYS A 43 -5.52 15.03 1.43
C LYS A 43 -4.70 13.75 1.34
N VAL A 44 -3.44 13.82 1.75
CA VAL A 44 -2.52 12.68 1.80
C VAL A 44 -2.05 12.50 3.24
N ILE A 45 -2.33 11.34 3.83
CA ILE A 45 -1.87 10.97 5.16
C ILE A 45 -0.72 9.99 5.02
N ILE A 46 0.44 10.32 5.57
CA ILE A 46 1.61 9.46 5.55
C ILE A 46 1.82 8.87 6.95
N GLY A 47 1.58 7.57 7.12
CA GLY A 47 1.96 6.84 8.32
C GLY A 47 3.47 6.63 8.32
N THR A 48 4.20 7.31 9.21
CA THR A 48 5.67 7.38 9.24
C THR A 48 6.27 6.59 10.39
N GLY A 49 7.53 6.21 10.25
CA GLY A 49 8.31 5.51 11.29
C GLY A 49 9.79 5.84 11.17
N TYR A 50 10.55 4.98 10.50
CA TYR A 50 11.97 5.15 10.27
C TYR A 50 12.23 6.38 9.38
N HIS A 51 13.21 7.22 9.75
CA HIS A 51 13.53 8.46 9.03
C HIS A 51 12.32 9.38 8.77
N ARG A 52 11.40 9.48 9.74
CA ARG A 52 10.16 10.26 9.61
C ARG A 52 10.38 11.72 9.23
N GLU A 53 11.52 12.30 9.61
CA GLU A 53 11.89 13.70 9.33
C GLU A 53 11.88 14.03 7.83
N TRP A 54 12.18 13.06 6.98
CA TRP A 54 12.12 13.21 5.52
C TRP A 54 10.67 13.42 5.02
N TYR A 55 9.73 12.67 5.59
CA TYR A 55 8.32 12.78 5.23
C TYR A 55 7.69 14.03 5.86
N GLU A 56 8.05 14.38 7.09
CA GLU A 56 7.58 15.57 7.78
C GLU A 56 7.99 16.85 7.03
N ALA A 57 9.18 16.89 6.43
CA ALA A 57 9.61 18.01 5.58
C ALA A 57 8.75 18.23 4.33
N LEU A 58 8.03 17.19 3.85
CA LEU A 58 7.12 17.34 2.70
C LEU A 58 5.96 18.29 2.97
N THR A 59 5.57 18.48 4.23
CA THR A 59 4.47 19.37 4.60
C THR A 59 4.75 20.85 4.25
N GLU A 60 6.02 21.23 4.09
CA GLU A 60 6.42 22.56 3.65
C GLU A 60 6.14 22.79 2.15
N THR A 61 6.23 21.74 1.34
CA THR A 61 6.05 21.78 -0.11
C THR A 61 4.64 21.37 -0.54
N TYR A 62 4.07 20.40 0.18
CA TYR A 62 2.75 19.85 -0.09
C TYR A 62 1.81 20.12 1.10
N PRO A 63 1.06 21.21 1.10
CA PRO A 63 0.14 21.54 2.21
C PRO A 63 -0.99 20.52 2.40
N GLN A 64 -1.23 19.63 1.41
CA GLN A 64 -2.17 18.51 1.48
C GLN A 64 -1.64 17.34 2.30
N VAL A 65 -0.33 17.29 2.57
CA VAL A 65 0.32 16.19 3.29
C VAL A 65 0.22 16.38 4.80
N GLN A 66 -0.20 15.33 5.48
CA GLN A 66 -0.17 15.20 6.94
C GLN A 66 0.60 13.93 7.32
N CYS A 67 1.56 14.03 8.24
CA CYS A 67 2.29 12.89 8.76
C CYS A 67 1.71 12.41 10.09
N VAL A 68 1.64 11.09 10.26
CA VAL A 68 1.24 10.42 11.51
C VAL A 68 2.36 9.48 11.92
N PHE A 69 3.03 9.80 13.01
CA PHE A 69 4.12 8.97 13.51
C PHE A 69 3.61 7.69 14.17
N SER A 70 4.17 6.55 13.79
CA SER A 70 3.91 5.23 14.37
C SER A 70 4.97 4.89 15.40
N PRO A 71 4.77 5.13 16.71
CA PRO A 71 5.84 5.04 17.71
C PRO A 71 6.39 3.62 17.90
N ARG A 72 5.62 2.59 17.55
CA ARG A 72 6.01 1.18 17.66
C ARG A 72 6.42 0.56 16.33
N PHE A 73 6.81 1.37 15.33
CA PHE A 73 7.13 0.89 13.97
C PHE A 73 8.19 -0.23 13.93
N ALA A 74 9.18 -0.20 14.84
CA ALA A 74 10.23 -1.21 14.92
C ALA A 74 9.74 -2.55 15.51
N GLU A 75 8.68 -2.52 16.33
CA GLU A 75 8.14 -3.67 17.06
C GLU A 75 6.91 -4.27 16.37
N THR A 76 6.26 -3.53 15.46
CA THR A 76 5.00 -3.86 14.82
C THR A 76 5.16 -4.03 13.30
N ASN A 77 4.06 -4.14 12.57
CA ASN A 77 4.03 -4.19 11.11
C ASN A 77 2.99 -3.20 10.54
N SER A 78 2.71 -3.31 9.26
CA SER A 78 1.90 -2.40 8.45
C SER A 78 0.49 -2.16 9.00
N MET A 79 -0.15 -3.18 9.59
CA MET A 79 -1.49 -3.02 10.18
C MET A 79 -1.50 -2.03 11.36
N TYR A 80 -0.48 -2.06 12.21
CA TYR A 80 -0.36 -1.09 13.31
C TYR A 80 -0.26 0.34 12.77
N THR A 81 0.54 0.56 11.73
CA THR A 81 0.70 1.88 11.12
C THR A 81 -0.61 2.37 10.53
N LEU A 82 -1.35 1.51 9.83
CA LEU A 82 -2.67 1.82 9.28
C LEU A 82 -3.66 2.17 10.40
N TRP A 83 -3.72 1.35 11.45
CA TRP A 83 -4.59 1.59 12.60
C TRP A 83 -4.24 2.90 13.34
N ASN A 84 -2.95 3.22 13.45
CA ASN A 84 -2.47 4.44 14.09
C ASN A 84 -2.91 5.72 13.34
N CYS A 85 -3.14 5.62 12.03
CA CYS A 85 -3.64 6.73 11.21
C CYS A 85 -5.15 7.01 11.36
N ARG A 86 -5.92 6.21 12.11
CA ARG A 86 -7.39 6.25 12.16
C ARG A 86 -7.97 7.62 12.55
N GLU A 87 -7.35 8.36 13.45
CA GLU A 87 -7.82 9.68 13.86
C GLU A 87 -7.59 10.73 12.75
N ALA A 88 -6.49 10.63 12.03
CA ALA A 88 -6.19 11.52 10.92
C ALA A 88 -7.06 11.24 9.68
N ILE A 89 -7.39 9.95 9.42
CA ILE A 89 -8.32 9.53 8.37
C ILE A 89 -9.74 9.99 8.72
N GLY A 90 -10.14 9.85 9.99
CA GLY A 90 -11.45 10.30 10.46
C GLY A 90 -12.58 9.46 9.86
N GLY A 91 -13.56 10.13 9.24
CA GLY A 91 -14.75 9.52 8.65
C GLY A 91 -14.70 9.36 7.14
N ASP A 92 -13.57 9.61 6.50
CA ASP A 92 -13.44 9.63 5.05
C ASP A 92 -13.21 8.23 4.47
N ASP A 93 -13.71 7.99 3.26
CA ASP A 93 -13.25 6.92 2.39
C ASP A 93 -11.87 7.32 1.84
N PHE A 94 -10.96 6.36 1.64
CA PHE A 94 -9.61 6.68 1.23
C PHE A 94 -9.00 5.62 0.29
N LEU A 95 -7.90 6.00 -0.37
CA LEU A 95 -7.01 5.08 -1.05
C LEU A 95 -5.80 4.80 -0.14
N LEU A 96 -5.52 3.52 0.09
CA LEU A 96 -4.33 3.05 0.80
C LEU A 96 -3.23 2.75 -0.21
N PHE A 97 -2.00 3.22 0.08
CA PHE A 97 -0.81 2.99 -0.75
C PHE A 97 0.36 2.52 0.08
N GLU A 98 1.17 1.67 -0.49
CA GLU A 98 2.55 1.44 -0.06
C GLU A 98 3.48 2.52 -0.59
N SER A 99 4.61 2.77 0.07
CA SER A 99 5.48 3.92 -0.25
C SER A 99 6.60 3.61 -1.24
N ASP A 100 6.71 2.36 -1.63
CA ASP A 100 7.75 1.76 -2.47
C ASP A 100 7.26 1.34 -3.85
N LEU A 101 6.10 1.87 -4.23
CA LEU A 101 5.48 1.61 -5.52
C LEU A 101 5.82 2.70 -6.54
N VAL A 102 6.05 2.25 -7.76
CA VAL A 102 5.96 3.08 -8.96
C VAL A 102 4.79 2.59 -9.80
N PHE A 103 3.90 3.51 -10.21
CA PHE A 103 2.66 3.14 -10.91
C PHE A 103 2.14 4.29 -11.77
N GLU A 104 1.44 3.96 -12.82
CA GLU A 104 0.75 4.94 -13.68
C GLU A 104 -0.59 5.39 -13.07
N GLN A 105 -1.07 6.58 -13.47
CA GLN A 105 -2.33 7.15 -12.99
C GLN A 105 -3.56 6.24 -13.21
N LYS A 106 -3.50 5.33 -14.17
CA LYS A 106 -4.53 4.33 -14.44
C LYS A 106 -4.88 3.48 -13.21
N ALA A 107 -3.90 3.19 -12.33
CA ALA A 107 -4.15 2.47 -11.08
C ALA A 107 -5.25 3.12 -10.22
N LEU A 108 -5.21 4.47 -10.12
CA LEU A 108 -6.24 5.21 -9.38
C LEU A 108 -7.55 5.25 -10.13
N ALA A 109 -7.50 5.44 -11.46
CA ALA A 109 -8.70 5.50 -12.29
C ALA A 109 -9.51 4.19 -12.22
N GLU A 110 -8.85 3.03 -12.26
CA GLU A 110 -9.49 1.72 -12.14
C GLU A 110 -10.18 1.53 -10.77
N LEU A 111 -9.49 1.86 -9.67
CA LEU A 111 -10.08 1.75 -8.34
C LEU A 111 -11.20 2.74 -8.09
N LEU A 112 -11.02 4.01 -8.45
CA LEU A 112 -12.03 5.05 -8.27
C LEU A 112 -13.26 4.81 -9.16
N GLY A 113 -13.06 4.31 -10.39
CA GLY A 113 -14.13 3.96 -11.32
C GLY A 113 -14.87 2.65 -10.99
N SER A 114 -14.31 1.81 -10.09
CA SER A 114 -14.92 0.54 -9.72
C SER A 114 -16.25 0.73 -8.97
N PRO A 115 -17.23 -0.18 -9.14
CA PRO A 115 -18.51 -0.09 -8.45
C PRO A 115 -18.43 -0.45 -6.97
N TYR A 116 -17.30 -0.98 -6.51
CA TYR A 116 -17.12 -1.45 -5.14
C TYR A 116 -16.78 -0.28 -4.19
N ASP A 117 -17.31 -0.33 -2.97
CA ASP A 117 -16.98 0.63 -1.93
C ASP A 117 -15.60 0.37 -1.31
N SER A 118 -15.16 -0.88 -1.32
CA SER A 118 -13.83 -1.29 -0.85
C SER A 118 -13.27 -2.35 -1.79
N ALA A 119 -12.09 -2.11 -2.34
CA ALA A 119 -11.45 -3.02 -3.30
C ALA A 119 -9.92 -2.95 -3.22
N MET A 120 -9.26 -4.05 -3.55
CA MET A 120 -7.82 -4.09 -3.81
C MET A 120 -7.53 -4.15 -5.31
N LEU A 121 -6.45 -3.49 -5.72
CA LEU A 121 -5.96 -3.56 -7.09
C LEU A 121 -5.05 -4.77 -7.25
N VAL A 122 -5.27 -5.51 -8.33
CA VAL A 122 -4.49 -6.69 -8.71
C VAL A 122 -4.06 -6.55 -10.16
N ALA A 123 -2.83 -6.94 -10.46
CA ALA A 123 -2.27 -6.93 -11.81
C ALA A 123 -1.62 -8.30 -12.14
N PRO A 124 -1.19 -8.53 -13.38
CA PRO A 124 -0.37 -9.70 -13.69
C PRO A 124 0.89 -9.77 -12.83
N VAL A 125 1.35 -10.97 -12.54
CA VAL A 125 2.56 -11.22 -11.74
C VAL A 125 3.78 -10.56 -12.41
N THR A 126 4.49 -9.71 -11.68
CA THR A 126 5.65 -8.95 -12.17
C THR A 126 6.97 -9.57 -11.75
N LYS A 127 7.03 -10.20 -10.59
CA LYS A 127 8.22 -10.87 -10.04
C LYS A 127 7.84 -12.20 -9.40
N PHE A 128 8.82 -13.02 -9.02
CA PHE A 128 8.62 -14.37 -8.50
C PHE A 128 9.25 -14.56 -7.10
N GLN A 129 9.45 -13.46 -6.37
CA GLN A 129 9.98 -13.46 -5.01
C GLN A 129 9.27 -12.39 -4.19
N ASP A 130 8.79 -12.78 -3.01
CA ASP A 130 8.17 -11.91 -1.99
C ASP A 130 6.81 -11.27 -2.34
N GLN A 131 6.27 -11.51 -3.55
CA GLN A 131 4.97 -10.98 -3.95
C GLN A 131 3.81 -11.70 -3.24
N TYR A 132 2.69 -11.01 -3.14
CA TYR A 132 1.44 -11.58 -2.67
C TYR A 132 0.55 -11.97 -3.85
N TYR A 133 0.29 -13.27 -4.00
CA TYR A 133 -0.72 -13.78 -4.93
C TYR A 133 -2.11 -13.60 -4.34
N VAL A 134 -3.06 -13.23 -5.19
CA VAL A 134 -4.44 -12.96 -4.80
C VAL A 134 -5.39 -13.93 -5.51
N GLU A 135 -6.35 -14.47 -4.77
CA GLU A 135 -7.45 -15.27 -5.30
C GLU A 135 -8.79 -14.57 -5.02
N ARG A 136 -9.70 -14.64 -5.99
CA ARG A 136 -11.06 -14.13 -5.89
C ARG A 136 -12.08 -15.18 -6.34
N ASN A 137 -13.31 -15.05 -5.86
CA ASN A 137 -14.42 -15.86 -6.34
C ASN A 137 -15.10 -15.24 -7.59
N GLU A 138 -16.16 -15.88 -8.07
CA GLU A 138 -16.95 -15.44 -9.24
C GLU A 138 -17.67 -14.09 -9.04
N LYS A 139 -17.74 -13.58 -7.81
CA LYS A 139 -18.32 -12.27 -7.44
C LYS A 139 -17.26 -11.20 -7.24
N ASP A 140 -16.02 -11.48 -7.61
CA ASP A 140 -14.86 -10.65 -7.38
C ASP A 140 -14.50 -10.42 -5.89
N GLU A 141 -15.06 -11.20 -4.97
CA GLU A 141 -14.73 -11.11 -3.55
C GLU A 141 -13.37 -11.78 -3.27
N LEU A 142 -12.51 -11.12 -2.49
CA LEU A 142 -11.23 -11.66 -2.04
C LEU A 142 -11.43 -12.92 -1.20
N THR A 143 -10.87 -14.03 -1.66
CA THR A 143 -10.96 -15.33 -0.97
C THR A 143 -9.64 -15.80 -0.37
N ASN A 144 -8.50 -15.43 -0.96
CA ASN A 144 -7.19 -15.75 -0.43
C ASN A 144 -6.13 -14.73 -0.88
N CYS A 145 -5.07 -14.61 -0.05
CA CYS A 145 -3.88 -13.82 -0.32
C CYS A 145 -2.70 -14.52 0.36
N SER A 146 -1.66 -14.86 -0.40
CA SER A 146 -0.52 -15.63 0.10
C SER A 146 0.73 -15.37 -0.72
N THR A 147 1.90 -15.48 -0.10
CA THR A 147 3.19 -15.53 -0.80
C THR A 147 3.49 -16.91 -1.40
N ASP A 148 2.74 -17.93 -1.00
CA ASP A 148 2.83 -19.28 -1.58
C ASP A 148 1.80 -19.44 -2.70
N GLU A 149 2.25 -19.43 -3.95
CA GLU A 149 1.41 -19.60 -5.14
C GLU A 149 0.63 -20.92 -5.11
N THR A 150 1.19 -21.97 -4.50
CA THR A 150 0.55 -23.28 -4.46
C THR A 150 -0.62 -23.37 -3.48
N ALA A 151 -0.77 -22.40 -2.59
CA ALA A 151 -1.83 -22.32 -1.59
C ALA A 151 -3.17 -21.80 -2.12
N LEU A 152 -3.23 -21.31 -3.38
CA LEU A 152 -4.40 -20.66 -3.96
C LEU A 152 -4.43 -20.78 -5.50
N THR A 153 -5.52 -20.35 -6.12
CA THR A 153 -5.61 -20.20 -7.59
C THR A 153 -5.47 -18.72 -7.93
N PRO A 154 -4.27 -18.23 -8.31
CA PRO A 154 -4.02 -16.81 -8.42
C PRO A 154 -4.81 -16.18 -9.57
N CYS A 155 -5.45 -15.05 -9.31
CA CYS A 155 -5.97 -14.17 -10.37
C CYS A 155 -4.96 -13.08 -10.76
N GLY A 156 -3.91 -12.89 -9.97
CA GLY A 156 -2.80 -11.96 -10.18
C GLY A 156 -2.03 -11.68 -8.89
N GLU A 157 -1.23 -10.62 -8.93
CA GLU A 157 -0.38 -10.11 -7.84
C GLU A 157 -1.02 -8.87 -7.22
N LEU A 158 -0.91 -8.74 -5.90
CA LEU A 158 -1.32 -7.55 -5.14
C LEU A 158 -0.45 -6.35 -5.54
N VAL A 159 -1.07 -5.25 -5.96
CA VAL A 159 -0.35 -4.03 -6.35
C VAL A 159 0.05 -3.16 -5.14
N GLY A 160 -0.55 -3.38 -3.97
CA GLY A 160 -0.32 -2.52 -2.80
C GLY A 160 -1.13 -1.21 -2.84
N ILE A 161 -2.16 -1.13 -3.69
CA ILE A 161 -3.09 0.00 -3.78
C ILE A 161 -4.52 -0.49 -3.54
N HIS A 162 -5.23 0.15 -2.60
CA HIS A 162 -6.58 -0.25 -2.21
C HIS A 162 -7.51 0.94 -2.11
N LYS A 163 -8.78 0.75 -2.46
CA LYS A 163 -9.89 1.65 -2.13
C LYS A 163 -10.58 1.12 -0.89
N ILE A 164 -10.65 1.91 0.15
CA ILE A 164 -11.19 1.50 1.46
C ILE A 164 -12.27 2.47 1.88
N SER A 165 -13.51 1.97 2.02
CA SER A 165 -14.59 2.76 2.60
C SER A 165 -14.40 2.92 4.11
N ASN A 166 -14.85 4.04 4.66
CA ASN A 166 -14.83 4.25 6.11
C ASN A 166 -15.55 3.14 6.88
N ALA A 167 -16.65 2.63 6.31
CA ALA A 167 -17.40 1.53 6.91
C ALA A 167 -16.58 0.23 7.00
N PHE A 168 -15.79 -0.09 5.98
CA PHE A 168 -14.87 -1.23 6.01
C PHE A 168 -13.70 -0.97 6.97
N TYR A 169 -13.12 0.23 6.93
CA TYR A 169 -11.99 0.61 7.76
C TYR A 169 -12.30 0.57 9.26
N ARG A 170 -13.49 0.98 9.66
CA ARG A 170 -13.93 0.87 11.06
C ARG A 170 -13.95 -0.58 11.54
N ILE A 171 -14.50 -1.50 10.74
CA ILE A 171 -14.49 -2.93 11.03
C ILE A 171 -13.05 -3.44 11.17
N LEU A 172 -12.17 -3.09 10.23
CA LEU A 172 -10.76 -3.44 10.25
C LEU A 172 -10.07 -2.96 11.54
N CYS A 173 -10.32 -1.72 11.94
CA CYS A 173 -9.73 -1.14 13.15
C CYS A 173 -10.28 -1.78 14.43
N GLU A 174 -11.56 -2.10 14.50
CA GLU A 174 -12.21 -2.73 15.64
C GLU A 174 -11.70 -4.16 15.82
N ASP A 175 -11.62 -4.94 14.74
CA ASP A 175 -11.12 -6.32 14.76
C ASP A 175 -9.63 -6.37 15.14
N TYR A 176 -8.81 -5.50 14.53
CA TYR A 176 -7.39 -5.40 14.87
C TYR A 176 -7.16 -4.99 16.33
N ALA A 177 -7.89 -4.01 16.84
CA ALA A 177 -7.74 -3.53 18.22
C ALA A 177 -7.97 -4.63 19.27
N ALA A 178 -8.81 -5.62 18.97
CA ALA A 178 -9.07 -6.76 19.86
C ALA A 178 -7.91 -7.75 19.98
N LYS A 179 -6.94 -7.74 19.02
CA LYS A 179 -5.83 -8.69 18.94
C LYS A 179 -4.45 -8.04 18.75
N ALA A 180 -4.35 -6.72 18.80
CA ALA A 180 -3.13 -5.97 18.49
C ALA A 180 -1.92 -6.39 19.36
N ASP A 181 -2.14 -6.68 20.64
CA ASP A 181 -1.07 -7.10 21.56
C ASP A 181 -0.65 -8.58 21.32
N GLU A 182 -1.55 -9.42 20.81
CA GLU A 182 -1.29 -10.83 20.49
C GLU A 182 -0.61 -10.97 19.12
N CYS A 183 -0.92 -10.06 18.18
CA CYS A 183 -0.44 -10.10 16.80
C CYS A 183 0.32 -8.82 16.39
N PRO A 184 1.40 -8.44 17.10
CA PRO A 184 2.09 -7.15 16.84
C PRO A 184 2.70 -7.07 15.44
N LYS A 185 3.04 -8.20 14.82
CA LYS A 185 3.65 -8.27 13.48
C LYS A 185 2.63 -8.54 12.36
N LEU A 186 1.34 -8.30 12.60
CA LEU A 186 0.31 -8.48 11.58
C LEU A 186 0.46 -7.47 10.44
N GLY A 187 0.56 -7.97 9.21
CA GLY A 187 0.48 -7.19 7.98
C GLY A 187 -0.98 -6.81 7.70
N TYR A 188 -1.20 -5.64 7.10
CA TYR A 188 -2.55 -5.17 6.77
C TYR A 188 -3.24 -6.08 5.73
N GLU A 189 -2.48 -6.71 4.87
CA GLU A 189 -2.93 -7.63 3.81
C GLU A 189 -3.68 -8.83 4.40
N PHE A 190 -3.13 -9.40 5.48
CA PHE A 190 -3.74 -10.52 6.20
C PHE A 190 -4.99 -10.09 6.98
N GLU A 191 -4.99 -8.87 7.49
CA GLU A 191 -6.16 -8.32 8.16
C GLU A 191 -7.29 -8.02 7.17
N LEU A 192 -6.97 -7.46 6.01
CA LEU A 192 -7.93 -7.30 4.91
C LEU A 192 -8.54 -8.64 4.50
N LEU A 193 -7.71 -9.68 4.35
CA LEU A 193 -8.16 -11.03 4.03
C LEU A 193 -9.07 -11.60 5.14
N HIS A 194 -8.66 -11.46 6.42
CA HIS A 194 -9.45 -11.94 7.55
C HIS A 194 -10.84 -11.30 7.57
N VAL A 195 -10.91 -9.97 7.51
CA VAL A 195 -12.17 -9.23 7.51
C VAL A 195 -13.00 -9.56 6.27
N SER A 196 -12.38 -9.70 5.09
CA SER A 196 -13.08 -10.08 3.86
C SER A 196 -13.77 -11.43 3.99
N ARG A 197 -13.13 -12.41 4.61
CA ARG A 197 -13.64 -13.80 4.73
C ARG A 197 -14.65 -13.98 5.83
N THR A 198 -14.63 -13.13 6.86
CA THR A 198 -15.38 -13.41 8.11
C THR A 198 -16.46 -12.39 8.43
N ILE A 199 -16.32 -11.13 7.97
CA ILE A 199 -17.19 -10.04 8.39
C ILE A 199 -17.84 -9.31 7.22
N ARG A 200 -17.02 -8.79 6.28
CA ARG A 200 -17.47 -7.98 5.15
C ARG A 200 -16.56 -8.16 3.95
N PRO A 201 -17.08 -8.51 2.76
CA PRO A 201 -16.23 -8.75 1.59
C PRO A 201 -15.42 -7.51 1.20
N LEU A 202 -14.16 -7.74 0.85
CA LEU A 202 -13.31 -6.85 0.07
C LEU A 202 -13.29 -7.38 -1.36
N TYR A 203 -13.39 -6.49 -2.34
CA TYR A 203 -13.46 -6.90 -3.74
C TYR A 203 -12.08 -6.78 -4.42
N VAL A 204 -11.92 -7.47 -5.53
CA VAL A 204 -10.69 -7.46 -6.32
C VAL A 204 -10.97 -6.78 -7.66
N VAL A 205 -10.28 -5.69 -7.92
CA VAL A 205 -10.25 -5.01 -9.22
C VAL A 205 -8.97 -5.45 -9.95
N LYS A 206 -9.12 -6.11 -11.09
CA LYS A 206 -7.99 -6.59 -11.88
C LYS A 206 -7.72 -5.67 -13.07
N CYS A 207 -6.45 -5.25 -13.22
CA CYS A 207 -5.97 -4.45 -14.33
C CYS A 207 -4.82 -5.19 -15.03
N ASP A 208 -5.09 -5.81 -16.19
CA ASP A 208 -4.14 -6.71 -16.87
C ASP A 208 -3.00 -5.99 -17.62
N ASP A 209 -3.13 -4.69 -17.87
CA ASP A 209 -2.18 -3.89 -18.63
C ASP A 209 -1.61 -2.71 -17.83
N LEU A 210 -1.62 -2.80 -16.49
CA LEU A 210 -1.10 -1.78 -15.59
C LEU A 210 0.42 -1.69 -15.67
N GLN A 211 0.95 -0.48 -15.85
CA GLN A 211 2.36 -0.19 -15.66
C GLN A 211 2.61 0.14 -14.19
N TRP A 212 3.26 -0.76 -13.49
CA TRP A 212 3.58 -0.62 -12.08
C TRP A 212 4.72 -1.55 -11.67
N TYR A 213 5.36 -1.27 -10.56
CA TYR A 213 6.33 -2.17 -9.94
C TYR A 213 6.52 -1.84 -8.46
N GLU A 214 6.70 -2.84 -7.61
CA GLU A 214 7.15 -2.69 -6.23
C GLU A 214 8.68 -2.80 -6.21
N ILE A 215 9.34 -1.79 -5.67
CA ILE A 215 10.80 -1.66 -5.66
C ILE A 215 11.31 -1.95 -4.25
N ASP A 216 11.77 -3.16 -4.00
CA ASP A 216 12.17 -3.67 -2.69
C ASP A 216 13.67 -3.61 -2.44
N ASP A 217 14.47 -3.66 -3.51
CA ASP A 217 15.93 -3.64 -3.46
C ASP A 217 16.52 -2.98 -4.72
N THR A 218 17.86 -3.06 -4.85
CA THR A 218 18.58 -2.46 -5.99
C THR A 218 18.35 -3.18 -7.31
N ASP A 219 18.07 -4.46 -7.29
CA ASP A 219 17.82 -5.24 -8.51
C ASP A 219 16.40 -4.93 -9.03
N ASP A 220 15.42 -4.79 -8.14
CA ASP A 220 14.08 -4.29 -8.46
C ASP A 220 14.13 -2.89 -9.06
N LEU A 221 14.95 -1.98 -8.47
CA LEU A 221 15.10 -0.63 -8.99
C LEU A 221 15.67 -0.64 -10.40
N ALA A 222 16.74 -1.40 -10.65
CA ALA A 222 17.33 -1.51 -11.97
C ALA A 222 16.36 -2.08 -13.01
N TYR A 223 15.63 -3.13 -12.64
CA TYR A 223 14.61 -3.73 -13.49
C TYR A 223 13.49 -2.73 -13.82
N ALA A 224 12.97 -2.04 -12.81
CA ALA A 224 11.90 -1.06 -12.99
C ALA A 224 12.35 0.12 -13.88
N GLU A 225 13.56 0.64 -13.71
CA GLU A 225 14.10 1.72 -14.55
C GLU A 225 14.20 1.34 -16.02
N GLU A 226 14.50 0.06 -16.32
CA GLU A 226 14.61 -0.45 -17.69
C GLU A 226 13.23 -0.76 -18.32
N HIS A 227 12.27 -1.31 -17.55
CA HIS A 227 11.06 -1.92 -18.11
C HIS A 227 9.78 -1.15 -17.83
N ILE A 228 9.70 -0.36 -16.76
CA ILE A 228 8.46 0.35 -16.40
C ILE A 228 8.44 1.74 -17.03
N SER A 229 7.45 1.99 -17.86
CA SER A 229 7.28 3.27 -18.56
C SER A 229 6.13 4.07 -17.94
N ILE A 230 6.46 4.90 -16.95
CA ILE A 230 5.56 5.87 -16.33
C ILE A 230 6.18 7.26 -16.38
N ASP A 231 5.37 8.28 -16.63
CA ASP A 231 5.79 9.70 -16.68
C ASP A 231 5.94 10.34 -15.29
#